data_8104a303d9cf1d37cfc41723c282e05a
#
_entry.id   8104a303d9cf1d37cfc41723c282e05a
#
_cell.length_a   1.000
_cell.length_b   1.000
_cell.length_c   1.000
_cell.angle_alpha   90.00
_cell.angle_beta   90.00
_cell.angle_gamma   90.00
#
_symmetry.space_group_name_H-M   'P 1'
#
loop_
_entity.id
_entity.type
_entity.pdbx_description
1 polymer ?
#
loop_
_entity_poly.entity_id
_entity_poly.type
_entity_poly.pdbx_seq_one_letter_code
_entity_poly.pdbx_strand_id
1 'polypeptide(L)'
;MKMTAKKLLALLLALVMTLALAACGKKDASTDAGKVTLPVADGATIGTGATAITVEVQSGGGKSITFTVNTDEETVGAALLKLGVVSGEDSQYGLYVKSVNGETADYDVDGTYWAFYVNGEYAMASVDAYTPEAGTTYGFHVEKGA
;
A
#
# COMPACT_ATOMS: atom_id res chain seq x y z
N MET A 1 45.40 3.25 39.89
CA MET A 1 44.16 2.48 40.06
C MET A 1 44.02 1.53 38.90
N LYS A 2 44.12 0.25 39.16
CA LYS A 2 43.87 -0.76 38.10
C LYS A 2 42.36 -1.02 38.00
N MET A 3 41.73 -0.56 36.95
CA MET A 3 40.35 -0.93 36.65
C MET A 3 40.33 -2.42 36.26
N THR A 4 39.53 -3.19 36.98
CA THR A 4 39.39 -4.63 36.71
C THR A 4 38.66 -4.82 35.38
N ALA A 5 39.05 -5.80 34.58
CA ALA A 5 38.50 -6.10 33.26
C ALA A 5 36.96 -6.20 33.22
N LYS A 6 36.35 -6.57 34.36
CA LYS A 6 34.88 -6.63 34.52
C LYS A 6 34.22 -5.25 34.48
N LYS A 7 34.89 -4.19 34.94
CA LYS A 7 34.35 -2.82 34.87
C LYS A 7 34.52 -2.22 33.49
N LEU A 8 35.58 -2.59 32.76
CA LEU A 8 35.75 -2.17 31.36
C LEU A 8 34.72 -2.84 30.44
N LEU A 9 34.40 -4.10 30.68
CA LEU A 9 33.42 -4.84 29.92
C LEU A 9 32.02 -4.27 30.12
N ALA A 10 31.68 -3.87 31.35
CA ALA A 10 30.38 -3.24 31.64
C ALA A 10 30.24 -1.84 30.97
N LEU A 11 31.31 -1.07 30.88
CA LEU A 11 31.35 0.21 30.22
C LEU A 11 31.25 0.08 28.71
N LEU A 12 31.85 -0.94 28.09
CA LEU A 12 31.76 -1.26 26.67
C LEU A 12 30.37 -1.75 26.30
N LEU A 13 29.72 -2.55 27.15
CA LEU A 13 28.34 -2.99 26.91
C LEU A 13 27.32 -1.84 27.00
N ALA A 14 27.52 -0.90 27.92
CA ALA A 14 26.68 0.27 28.04
C ALA A 14 26.82 1.21 26.83
N LEU A 15 28.04 1.30 26.28
CA LEU A 15 28.28 2.14 25.08
C LEU A 15 27.67 1.53 23.80
N VAL A 16 27.64 0.20 23.69
CA VAL A 16 27.03 -0.50 22.57
C VAL A 16 25.51 -0.39 22.60
N MET A 17 24.88 -0.37 23.77
CA MET A 17 23.44 -0.20 23.92
C MET A 17 22.96 1.20 23.59
N THR A 18 23.80 2.22 23.77
CA THR A 18 23.41 3.61 23.43
C THR A 18 23.53 3.93 21.93
N LEU A 19 24.29 3.15 21.17
CA LEU A 19 24.40 3.32 19.73
C LEU A 19 23.24 2.67 18.96
N ALA A 20 22.51 1.73 19.56
CA ALA A 20 21.38 1.05 18.95
C ALA A 20 20.08 1.91 18.90
N LEU A 21 20.04 3.02 19.63
CA LEU A 21 18.88 3.92 19.68
C LEU A 21 18.92 5.06 18.66
N ALA A 22 20.02 5.20 17.92
CA ALA A 22 20.15 6.26 16.91
C ALA A 22 19.73 5.82 15.49
N ALA A 23 19.30 4.57 15.32
CA ALA A 23 18.84 4.03 14.03
C ALA A 23 17.31 4.11 13.82
N CYS A 24 16.58 4.77 14.73
CA CYS A 24 15.15 5.06 14.58
C CYS A 24 14.91 6.43 13.96
N GLY A 25 15.57 6.74 12.86
CA GLY A 25 15.36 7.97 12.11
C GLY A 25 14.86 7.67 10.72
N LYS A 26 13.61 7.43 10.57
CA LYS A 26 12.66 7.76 9.50
C LYS A 26 11.47 6.84 9.66
N LYS A 27 10.39 7.38 10.18
CA LYS A 27 9.10 6.74 10.14
C LYS A 27 8.60 6.82 8.72
N ASP A 28 8.88 5.80 7.94
CA ASP A 28 7.99 5.45 6.85
C ASP A 28 6.70 4.97 7.51
N ALA A 29 5.56 5.45 6.96
CA ALA A 29 4.23 5.28 7.51
C ALA A 29 4.06 3.94 8.24
N SER A 30 3.91 4.01 9.56
CA SER A 30 3.80 2.88 10.46
C SER A 30 2.64 1.99 10.07
N THR A 31 2.95 0.76 9.77
CA THR A 31 1.98 -0.27 9.48
C THR A 31 1.52 -0.91 10.79
N ASP A 32 0.31 -0.64 11.21
CA ASP A 32 -0.38 -1.49 12.15
C ASP A 32 -0.96 -2.69 11.38
N ALA A 33 -0.48 -3.90 11.68
CA ALA A 33 -0.92 -5.16 11.05
C ALA A 33 -0.85 -5.21 9.50
N GLY A 34 0.12 -4.54 8.90
CA GLY A 34 0.32 -4.51 7.44
C GLY A 34 -0.46 -3.43 6.70
N LYS A 35 -1.40 -2.77 7.34
CA LYS A 35 -2.17 -1.68 6.73
C LYS A 35 -1.43 -0.36 6.78
N VAL A 36 -1.54 0.41 5.71
CA VAL A 36 -0.96 1.75 5.62
C VAL A 36 -1.95 2.82 6.07
N THR A 37 -1.43 3.97 6.45
CA THR A 37 -2.26 5.13 6.74
C THR A 37 -2.82 5.71 5.43
N LEU A 38 -4.11 5.93 5.38
CA LEU A 38 -4.79 6.52 4.22
C LEU A 38 -5.10 8.01 4.45
N PRO A 39 -5.13 8.82 3.41
CA PRO A 39 -4.77 8.49 2.04
C PRO A 39 -3.25 8.35 1.85
N VAL A 40 -2.84 7.42 0.98
CA VAL A 40 -1.45 7.34 0.52
C VAL A 40 -1.14 8.58 -0.31
N ALA A 41 0.00 9.20 -0.06
CA ALA A 41 0.41 10.40 -0.78
C ALA A 41 0.92 10.08 -2.20
N ASP A 42 0.79 11.07 -3.08
CA ASP A 42 1.38 11.00 -4.42
C ASP A 42 2.89 10.80 -4.34
N GLY A 43 3.43 9.89 -5.14
CA GLY A 43 4.84 9.54 -5.17
C GLY A 43 5.35 8.66 -4.02
N ALA A 44 4.48 8.24 -3.11
CA ALA A 44 4.88 7.37 -2.00
C ALA A 44 5.25 5.96 -2.47
N THR A 45 6.01 5.26 -1.64
CA THR A 45 6.26 3.82 -1.78
C THR A 45 5.79 3.11 -0.53
N ILE A 46 4.94 2.12 -0.70
CA ILE A 46 4.31 1.37 0.40
C ILE A 46 4.46 -0.14 0.18
N GLY A 47 4.22 -0.89 1.23
CA GLY A 47 4.30 -2.34 1.20
C GLY A 47 5.72 -2.88 1.22
N THR A 48 5.82 -4.19 1.25
CA THR A 48 7.08 -4.95 1.23
C THR A 48 6.94 -6.13 0.30
N GLY A 49 7.95 -6.39 -0.50
CA GLY A 49 7.98 -7.48 -1.45
C GLY A 49 8.94 -7.24 -2.59
N ALA A 50 9.13 -8.26 -3.40
CA ALA A 50 10.07 -8.24 -4.52
C ALA A 50 9.50 -7.59 -5.80
N THR A 51 8.17 -7.54 -5.92
CA THR A 51 7.50 -6.98 -7.09
C THR A 51 7.03 -5.56 -6.81
N ALA A 52 7.51 -4.60 -7.59
CA ALA A 52 7.10 -3.20 -7.51
C ALA A 52 6.10 -2.88 -8.62
N ILE A 53 4.88 -2.54 -8.24
CA ILE A 53 3.83 -2.10 -9.16
C ILE A 53 3.50 -0.62 -8.92
N THR A 54 2.96 0.03 -9.92
CA THR A 54 2.43 1.39 -9.79
C THR A 54 0.92 1.34 -9.63
N VAL A 55 0.40 2.09 -8.68
CA VAL A 55 -1.04 2.27 -8.49
C VAL A 55 -1.40 3.71 -8.79
N GLU A 56 -2.35 3.89 -9.69
CA GLU A 56 -2.93 5.21 -10.02
C GLU A 56 -4.33 5.28 -9.43
N VAL A 57 -4.63 6.40 -8.78
CA VAL A 57 -5.97 6.64 -8.22
C VAL A 57 -6.46 7.98 -8.73
N GLN A 58 -7.55 7.94 -9.51
CA GLN A 58 -8.25 9.13 -9.97
C GLN A 58 -9.55 9.28 -9.22
N SER A 59 -9.63 10.29 -8.36
CA SER A 59 -10.80 10.58 -7.54
C SER A 59 -11.97 11.11 -8.37
N GLY A 60 -13.16 11.05 -7.80
CA GLY A 60 -14.37 11.62 -8.43
C GLY A 60 -14.30 13.12 -8.67
N GLY A 61 -13.42 13.84 -7.98
CA GLY A 61 -13.12 15.26 -8.21
C GLY A 61 -12.10 15.52 -9.32
N GLY A 62 -11.61 14.48 -10.00
CA GLY A 62 -10.66 14.60 -11.11
C GLY A 62 -9.19 14.68 -10.68
N LYS A 63 -8.87 14.60 -9.39
CA LYS A 63 -7.51 14.55 -8.89
C LYS A 63 -6.93 13.16 -9.13
N SER A 64 -5.76 13.08 -9.74
CA SER A 64 -5.02 11.83 -9.96
C SER A 64 -3.72 11.84 -9.18
N ILE A 65 -3.44 10.72 -8.51
CA ILE A 65 -2.16 10.46 -7.83
C ILE A 65 -1.62 9.11 -8.26
N THR A 66 -0.32 8.92 -8.14
CA THR A 66 0.35 7.64 -8.34
C THR A 66 1.28 7.34 -7.18
N PHE A 67 1.37 6.07 -6.83
CA PHE A 67 2.32 5.59 -5.82
C PHE A 67 2.79 4.18 -6.14
N THR A 68 3.89 3.78 -5.54
CA THR A 68 4.48 2.46 -5.74
C THR A 68 4.05 1.51 -4.63
N VAL A 69 3.68 0.29 -5.00
CA VAL A 69 3.37 -0.79 -4.07
C VAL A 69 4.35 -1.93 -4.28
N ASN A 70 5.08 -2.28 -3.23
CA ASN A 70 5.91 -3.47 -3.21
C ASN A 70 5.11 -4.63 -2.63
N THR A 71 5.13 -5.77 -3.30
CA THR A 71 4.32 -6.92 -2.87
C THR A 71 4.93 -8.26 -3.27
N ASP A 72 4.60 -9.28 -2.52
CA ASP A 72 4.82 -10.69 -2.84
C ASP A 72 3.49 -11.46 -2.94
N GLU A 73 2.36 -10.74 -2.90
CA GLU A 73 1.04 -11.35 -3.00
C GLU A 73 0.76 -11.90 -4.41
N GLU A 74 -0.09 -12.91 -4.50
CA GLU A 74 -0.39 -13.60 -5.75
C GLU A 74 -1.27 -12.78 -6.70
N THR A 75 -2.08 -11.86 -6.15
CA THR A 75 -2.97 -11.00 -6.96
C THR A 75 -2.85 -9.54 -6.56
N VAL A 76 -3.18 -8.65 -7.49
CA VAL A 76 -3.27 -7.20 -7.24
C VAL A 76 -4.29 -6.91 -6.15
N GLY A 77 -5.44 -7.60 -6.20
CA GLY A 77 -6.48 -7.49 -5.17
C GLY A 77 -5.96 -7.83 -3.78
N ALA A 78 -5.28 -8.97 -3.62
CA ALA A 78 -4.71 -9.39 -2.34
C ALA A 78 -3.67 -8.38 -1.82
N ALA A 79 -2.81 -7.88 -2.69
CA ALA A 79 -1.80 -6.89 -2.34
C ALA A 79 -2.41 -5.61 -1.77
N LEU A 80 -3.42 -5.07 -2.44
CA LEU A 80 -4.06 -3.81 -2.05
C LEU A 80 -5.00 -3.95 -0.86
N LEU A 81 -5.69 -5.10 -0.73
CA LEU A 81 -6.49 -5.42 0.46
C LEU A 81 -5.64 -5.54 1.72
N LYS A 82 -4.50 -6.23 1.63
CA LYS A 82 -3.56 -6.40 2.74
C LYS A 82 -3.08 -5.07 3.29
N LEU A 83 -2.77 -4.13 2.40
CA LEU A 83 -2.33 -2.78 2.76
C LEU A 83 -3.48 -1.84 3.18
N GLY A 84 -4.73 -2.24 2.94
CA GLY A 84 -5.89 -1.42 3.21
C GLY A 84 -6.13 -0.32 2.18
N VAL A 85 -5.41 -0.32 1.08
CA VAL A 85 -5.57 0.67 -0.02
C VAL A 85 -6.92 0.52 -0.68
N VAL A 86 -7.40 -0.71 -0.87
CA VAL A 86 -8.74 -0.99 -1.38
C VAL A 86 -9.57 -1.74 -0.35
N SER A 87 -10.86 -1.56 -0.42
CA SER A 87 -11.85 -2.37 0.29
C SER A 87 -13.08 -2.56 -0.57
N GLY A 88 -13.87 -3.58 -0.28
CA GLY A 88 -15.05 -3.90 -1.06
C GLY A 88 -15.72 -5.16 -0.58
N GLU A 89 -16.49 -5.78 -1.45
CA GLU A 89 -17.25 -6.99 -1.17
C GLU A 89 -16.87 -8.10 -2.15
N ASP A 90 -16.85 -9.32 -1.66
CA ASP A 90 -16.66 -10.48 -2.52
C ASP A 90 -17.88 -10.69 -3.41
N SER A 91 -17.65 -10.95 -4.68
CA SER A 91 -18.69 -11.27 -5.65
C SER A 91 -18.34 -12.54 -6.42
N GLN A 92 -19.30 -13.08 -7.17
CA GLN A 92 -19.05 -14.22 -8.06
C GLN A 92 -18.03 -13.92 -9.17
N TYR A 93 -17.72 -12.64 -9.40
CA TYR A 93 -16.74 -12.18 -10.40
C TYR A 93 -15.41 -11.73 -9.77
N GLY A 94 -15.21 -11.96 -8.48
CA GLY A 94 -14.09 -11.50 -7.70
C GLY A 94 -14.43 -10.30 -6.82
N LEU A 95 -13.42 -9.61 -6.32
CA LEU A 95 -13.61 -8.46 -5.44
C LEU A 95 -14.30 -7.29 -6.18
N TYR A 96 -15.45 -6.88 -5.67
CA TYR A 96 -16.10 -5.64 -6.06
C TYR A 96 -15.56 -4.49 -5.21
N VAL A 97 -14.70 -3.66 -5.80
CA VAL A 97 -14.03 -2.56 -5.09
C VAL A 97 -15.01 -1.42 -4.83
N LYS A 98 -15.18 -1.04 -3.57
CA LYS A 98 -16.03 0.08 -3.14
C LYS A 98 -15.26 1.28 -2.64
N SER A 99 -14.06 1.07 -2.11
CA SER A 99 -13.23 2.16 -1.59
C SER A 99 -11.79 1.98 -2.08
N VAL A 100 -11.18 3.07 -2.50
CA VAL A 100 -9.78 3.15 -2.90
C VAL A 100 -9.16 4.36 -2.24
N ASN A 101 -8.03 4.16 -1.59
CA ASN A 101 -7.24 5.22 -0.95
C ASN A 101 -8.07 6.14 -0.03
N GLY A 102 -9.06 5.57 0.66
CA GLY A 102 -9.92 6.28 1.59
C GLY A 102 -11.15 6.95 0.96
N GLU A 103 -11.33 6.86 -0.35
CA GLU A 103 -12.50 7.40 -1.06
C GLU A 103 -13.46 6.27 -1.44
N THR A 104 -14.73 6.42 -1.10
CA THR A 104 -15.79 5.46 -1.42
C THR A 104 -16.58 5.92 -2.64
N ALA A 105 -16.81 4.98 -3.58
CA ALA A 105 -17.77 5.13 -4.67
C ALA A 105 -18.81 4.00 -4.56
N ASP A 106 -20.07 4.36 -4.49
CA ASP A 106 -21.17 3.41 -4.31
C ASP A 106 -22.25 3.67 -5.33
N TYR A 107 -22.42 2.70 -6.23
CA TYR A 107 -23.38 2.79 -7.33
C TYR A 107 -24.83 3.00 -6.85
N ASP A 108 -25.19 2.35 -5.75
CA ASP A 108 -26.55 2.42 -5.18
C ASP A 108 -26.84 3.78 -4.51
N VAL A 109 -25.80 4.54 -4.16
CA VAL A 109 -25.93 5.84 -3.48
C VAL A 109 -25.91 6.99 -4.48
N ASP A 110 -24.95 7.02 -5.38
CA ASP A 110 -24.69 8.15 -6.27
C ASP A 110 -24.46 7.78 -7.75
N GLY A 111 -24.57 6.50 -8.08
CA GLY A 111 -24.34 5.98 -9.42
C GLY A 111 -22.86 5.94 -9.84
N THR A 112 -21.93 6.10 -8.91
CA THR A 112 -20.50 6.02 -9.19
C THR A 112 -19.92 4.66 -8.82
N TYR A 113 -18.82 4.32 -9.45
CA TYR A 113 -18.08 3.08 -9.17
C TYR A 113 -16.59 3.27 -9.45
N TRP A 114 -15.78 2.38 -8.89
CA TRP A 114 -14.35 2.32 -9.16
C TRP A 114 -14.10 1.46 -10.39
N ALA A 115 -13.76 2.09 -11.51
CA ALA A 115 -13.33 1.41 -12.72
C ALA A 115 -11.86 1.02 -12.60
N PHE A 116 -11.52 -0.20 -13.02
CA PHE A 116 -10.18 -0.75 -12.94
C PHE A 116 -9.51 -0.73 -14.32
N TYR A 117 -8.25 -0.29 -14.33
CA TYR A 117 -7.44 -0.16 -15.54
C TYR A 117 -6.10 -0.85 -15.36
N VAL A 118 -5.58 -1.43 -16.43
CA VAL A 118 -4.23 -2.00 -16.48
C VAL A 118 -3.47 -1.31 -17.61
N ASN A 119 -2.40 -0.60 -17.27
CA ASN A 119 -1.62 0.21 -18.23
C ASN A 119 -2.49 1.16 -19.07
N GLY A 120 -3.50 1.77 -18.45
CA GLY A 120 -4.40 2.70 -19.09
C GLY A 120 -5.55 2.10 -19.89
N GLU A 121 -5.63 0.77 -19.96
CA GLU A 121 -6.72 0.06 -20.64
C GLU A 121 -7.75 -0.45 -19.63
N TYR A 122 -9.03 -0.26 -19.92
CA TYR A 122 -10.11 -0.76 -19.08
C TYR A 122 -10.03 -2.28 -18.91
N ALA A 123 -9.96 -2.73 -17.67
CA ALA A 123 -9.86 -4.15 -17.37
C ALA A 123 -11.23 -4.83 -17.44
N MET A 124 -11.28 -5.99 -18.07
CA MET A 124 -12.50 -6.79 -18.21
C MET A 124 -12.70 -7.80 -17.08
N ALA A 125 -11.82 -7.82 -16.11
CA ALA A 125 -11.86 -8.73 -14.97
C ALA A 125 -11.54 -7.97 -13.67
N SER A 126 -11.87 -8.60 -12.54
CA SER A 126 -11.59 -8.06 -11.21
C SER A 126 -10.10 -7.96 -10.93
N VAL A 127 -9.73 -7.13 -9.97
CA VAL A 127 -8.35 -7.01 -9.44
C VAL A 127 -7.77 -8.35 -8.98
N ASP A 128 -8.61 -9.31 -8.59
CA ASP A 128 -8.19 -10.66 -8.18
C ASP A 128 -7.76 -11.55 -9.34
N ALA A 129 -8.06 -11.18 -10.57
CA ALA A 129 -7.68 -11.91 -11.77
C ALA A 129 -6.27 -11.55 -12.29
N TYR A 130 -5.65 -10.54 -11.72
CA TYR A 130 -4.36 -10.02 -12.17
C TYR A 130 -3.25 -10.34 -11.18
N THR A 131 -2.19 -10.99 -11.65
CA THR A 131 -0.95 -11.18 -10.91
C THR A 131 -0.12 -9.89 -10.98
N PRO A 132 0.43 -9.40 -9.86
CA PRO A 132 1.28 -8.22 -9.88
C PRO A 132 2.48 -8.40 -10.81
N GLU A 133 2.68 -7.48 -11.73
CA GLU A 133 3.82 -7.45 -12.65
C GLU A 133 4.63 -6.17 -12.43
N ALA A 134 5.94 -6.32 -12.26
CA ALA A 134 6.83 -5.19 -12.07
C ALA A 134 6.74 -4.19 -13.24
N GLY A 135 6.62 -2.91 -12.91
CA GLY A 135 6.52 -1.84 -13.90
C GLY A 135 5.14 -1.65 -14.53
N THR A 136 4.15 -2.46 -14.14
CA THR A 136 2.77 -2.30 -14.61
C THR A 136 2.05 -1.28 -13.74
N THR A 137 1.22 -0.45 -14.38
CA THR A 137 0.35 0.51 -13.72
C THR A 137 -1.07 -0.04 -13.63
N TYR A 138 -1.57 -0.12 -12.39
CA TYR A 138 -2.94 -0.52 -12.09
C TYR A 138 -3.71 0.72 -11.66
N GLY A 139 -4.69 1.13 -12.46
CA GLY A 139 -5.45 2.35 -12.26
C GLY A 139 -6.83 2.09 -11.67
N PHE A 140 -7.25 2.97 -10.78
CA PHE A 140 -8.61 3.02 -10.23
C PHE A 140 -9.17 4.41 -10.47
N HIS A 141 -10.23 4.49 -11.26
CA HIS A 141 -10.89 5.76 -11.60
C HIS A 141 -12.33 5.72 -11.13
N VAL A 142 -12.77 6.79 -10.45
CA VAL A 142 -14.20 6.95 -10.16
C VAL A 142 -14.90 7.35 -11.43
N GLU A 143 -15.83 6.51 -11.88
CA GLU A 143 -16.65 6.74 -13.04
C GLU A 143 -18.13 6.71 -12.68
N LYS A 144 -18.92 7.37 -13.50
CA LYS A 144 -20.36 7.37 -13.35
C LYS A 144 -20.95 6.33 -14.28
N GLY A 145 -21.79 5.46 -13.73
CA GLY A 145 -22.55 4.49 -14.50
C GLY A 145 -23.59 5.15 -15.42
N ALA A 146 -23.96 4.44 -16.43
CA ALA A 146 -24.99 4.90 -17.37
C ALA A 146 -26.39 4.91 -16.74
#